data_b9eaf22b785fea44bd9e1a6102c4ba5f
#
_entry.id   b9eaf22b785fea44bd9e1a6102c4ba5f
#
_cell.length_a   1.000
_cell.length_b   1.000
_cell.length_c   1.000
_cell.angle_alpha   90.00
_cell.angle_beta   90.00
_cell.angle_gamma   90.00
#
_symmetry.space_group_name_H-M   'P 1'
#
loop_
_entity.id
_entity.type
_entity.pdbx_description
1 polymer ?
#
loop_
_entity_poly.entity_id
_entity_poly.type
_entity_poly.pdbx_seq_one_letter_code
_entity_poly.pdbx_strand_id
1 'polypeptide(L)'
;MSDYRFHLEKYRPNSKLTCPQCKKLRCLVHYVDDQGIIKFPNYVGRCDHENSCGYHYTPKDYFHDNPDMKPKDLDDDTPLYNKVGTTKGKEEPKSVEPSFIPMVFVSKSLSAYKTKNPLYQYLCGVIGEDEVKRIFRLYLVGTGNKWGGCTVFWQIDANGNVRAGKLMGYDSKTGHRIKEPQSQVTWAHSELKIADFHLVQCLFGEHLLHERPTAPVALVESEKTALIMTHFMPDLLWLATGGKNGCFNEKAIQVLRNRDMFLLPDLGAKEQWQQKALILQTLCKRVVVSDCIEKIANGEQREQGLDVADFFLMKPTDHEILADMIRRNPAVGLLVEKLDLEVCNDEEPQDGVP
;
A
#
# COMPACT_ATOMS: atom_id res chain seq x y z
N MET A 1 -3.87 -13.24 -32.02
CA MET A 1 -3.31 -14.52 -31.55
C MET A 1 -2.18 -14.17 -30.63
N SER A 2 -2.06 -14.76 -29.45
CA SER A 2 -0.93 -14.47 -28.54
C SER A 2 0.34 -15.06 -29.18
N ASP A 3 1.42 -14.27 -29.24
CA ASP A 3 2.72 -14.72 -29.77
C ASP A 3 3.45 -15.71 -28.83
N TYR A 4 2.75 -16.25 -27.81
CA TYR A 4 3.35 -17.11 -26.80
C TYR A 4 2.60 -18.42 -26.69
N ARG A 5 3.36 -19.50 -26.66
CA ARG A 5 2.86 -20.86 -26.53
C ARG A 5 2.03 -21.06 -25.26
N PHE A 6 2.49 -20.51 -24.12
CA PHE A 6 1.79 -20.63 -22.83
C PHE A 6 1.17 -19.29 -22.44
N HIS A 7 -0.12 -19.28 -22.21
CA HIS A 7 -0.87 -18.08 -21.80
C HIS A 7 -1.97 -18.40 -20.80
N LEU A 8 -2.46 -17.40 -20.09
CA LEU A 8 -3.63 -17.55 -19.23
C LEU A 8 -4.88 -17.81 -20.08
N GLU A 9 -5.70 -18.78 -19.69
CA GLU A 9 -6.93 -19.13 -20.39
C GLU A 9 -7.84 -17.89 -20.52
N LYS A 10 -8.38 -17.68 -21.74
CA LYS A 10 -9.36 -16.61 -21.95
C LYS A 10 -10.61 -16.88 -21.13
N TYR A 11 -11.11 -15.83 -20.47
CA TYR A 11 -12.28 -15.95 -19.62
C TYR A 11 -13.49 -16.56 -20.37
N ARG A 12 -14.05 -17.59 -19.78
CA ARG A 12 -15.35 -18.17 -20.13
C ARG A 12 -16.16 -18.33 -18.85
N PRO A 13 -17.50 -18.25 -18.89
CA PRO A 13 -18.32 -18.54 -17.71
C PRO A 13 -17.92 -19.89 -17.09
N ASN A 14 -17.61 -19.89 -15.79
CA ASN A 14 -17.17 -21.06 -15.01
C ASN A 14 -15.78 -21.64 -15.34
N SER A 15 -14.92 -20.98 -16.12
CA SER A 15 -13.56 -21.48 -16.41
C SER A 15 -12.56 -21.29 -15.27
N LYS A 16 -12.83 -20.39 -14.33
CA LYS A 16 -11.90 -20.11 -13.21
C LYS A 16 -11.96 -21.20 -12.14
N LEU A 17 -10.76 -21.58 -11.67
CA LEU A 17 -10.54 -22.61 -10.68
C LEU A 17 -10.47 -22.06 -9.25
N THR A 18 -10.38 -22.97 -8.28
CA THR A 18 -10.12 -22.61 -6.87
C THR A 18 -8.64 -22.30 -6.68
N CYS A 19 -8.32 -21.19 -6.04
CA CYS A 19 -6.94 -20.84 -5.75
C CYS A 19 -6.36 -21.75 -4.66
N PRO A 20 -5.19 -22.37 -4.87
CA PRO A 20 -4.57 -23.26 -3.88
C PRO A 20 -4.08 -22.54 -2.63
N GLN A 21 -3.81 -21.23 -2.71
CA GLN A 21 -3.34 -20.43 -1.58
C GLN A 21 -4.49 -19.85 -0.77
N CYS A 22 -5.37 -19.03 -1.35
CA CYS A 22 -6.46 -18.41 -0.58
C CYS A 22 -7.71 -19.25 -0.46
N LYS A 23 -7.76 -20.44 -1.09
CA LYS A 23 -8.88 -21.41 -1.07
C LYS A 23 -10.22 -20.88 -1.59
N LYS A 24 -10.27 -19.65 -2.11
CA LYS A 24 -11.48 -19.07 -2.68
C LYS A 24 -11.82 -19.74 -4.02
N LEU A 25 -13.12 -19.94 -4.24
CA LEU A 25 -13.65 -20.53 -5.47
C LEU A 25 -13.63 -19.52 -6.63
N ARG A 26 -13.48 -20.00 -7.86
CA ARG A 26 -13.63 -19.21 -9.10
C ARG A 26 -12.77 -17.95 -9.16
N CYS A 27 -11.53 -18.03 -8.69
CA CYS A 27 -10.60 -16.89 -8.69
C CYS A 27 -9.21 -17.20 -9.25
N LEU A 28 -8.94 -18.44 -9.68
CA LEU A 28 -7.68 -18.82 -10.33
C LEU A 28 -7.89 -18.93 -11.84
N VAL A 29 -7.14 -18.16 -12.61
CA VAL A 29 -7.06 -18.28 -14.07
C VAL A 29 -5.93 -19.23 -14.40
N HIS A 30 -6.23 -20.32 -15.11
CA HIS A 30 -5.30 -21.40 -15.43
C HIS A 30 -4.40 -21.06 -16.62
N TYR A 31 -3.17 -21.56 -16.66
CA TYR A 31 -2.34 -21.51 -17.86
C TYR A 31 -2.68 -22.65 -18.83
N VAL A 32 -2.67 -22.34 -20.11
CA VAL A 32 -2.91 -23.30 -21.21
C VAL A 32 -1.78 -23.26 -22.22
N ASP A 33 -1.56 -24.38 -22.93
CA ASP A 33 -0.62 -24.53 -24.02
C ASP A 33 -1.37 -24.42 -25.36
N ASP A 34 -1.05 -23.42 -26.19
CA ASP A 34 -1.67 -23.24 -27.51
C ASP A 34 -1.48 -24.45 -28.45
N GLN A 35 -0.39 -25.21 -28.25
CA GLN A 35 -0.15 -26.44 -29.01
C GLN A 35 -0.88 -27.66 -28.44
N GLY A 36 -1.46 -27.54 -27.25
CA GLY A 36 -2.20 -28.62 -26.58
C GLY A 36 -1.35 -29.82 -26.15
N ILE A 37 -0.02 -29.69 -26.18
CA ILE A 37 0.92 -30.77 -25.83
C ILE A 37 1.03 -30.90 -24.31
N ILE A 38 1.12 -29.76 -23.60
CA ILE A 38 1.25 -29.70 -22.16
C ILE A 38 -0.11 -29.43 -21.51
N LYS A 39 -0.55 -30.31 -20.64
CA LYS A 39 -1.70 -30.07 -19.75
C LYS A 39 -1.19 -29.72 -18.37
N PHE A 40 -1.20 -28.43 -18.06
CA PHE A 40 -0.79 -27.97 -16.75
C PHE A 40 -1.74 -28.44 -15.65
N PRO A 41 -1.25 -28.80 -14.47
CA PRO A 41 -2.08 -29.06 -13.29
C PRO A 41 -2.92 -27.82 -12.91
N ASN A 42 -4.06 -28.03 -12.25
CA ASN A 42 -5.02 -27.01 -11.86
C ASN A 42 -4.44 -25.90 -10.95
N TYR A 43 -3.24 -26.08 -10.39
CA TYR A 43 -2.57 -25.07 -9.59
C TYR A 43 -1.64 -24.15 -10.40
N VAL A 44 -1.35 -24.45 -11.67
CA VAL A 44 -0.53 -23.61 -12.54
C VAL A 44 -1.38 -22.48 -13.10
N GLY A 45 -1.31 -21.30 -12.48
CA GLY A 45 -2.21 -20.20 -12.80
C GLY A 45 -1.99 -18.95 -11.96
N ARG A 46 -2.84 -17.96 -12.18
CA ARG A 46 -2.83 -16.68 -11.46
C ARG A 46 -4.16 -16.42 -10.77
N CYS A 47 -4.10 -16.07 -9.49
CA CYS A 47 -5.26 -15.69 -8.71
C CYS A 47 -5.67 -14.25 -9.02
N ASP A 48 -6.99 -14.00 -9.19
CA ASP A 48 -7.53 -12.66 -9.39
C ASP A 48 -7.35 -11.73 -8.17
N HIS A 49 -7.15 -12.32 -6.99
CA HIS A 49 -6.89 -11.56 -5.78
C HIS A 49 -5.40 -11.16 -5.69
N GLU A 50 -4.91 -10.43 -6.69
CA GLU A 50 -3.49 -10.04 -6.80
C GLU A 50 -2.99 -9.31 -5.54
N ASN A 51 -3.81 -8.43 -4.97
CA ASN A 51 -3.43 -7.59 -3.82
C ASN A 51 -3.56 -8.29 -2.46
N SER A 52 -4.38 -9.34 -2.35
CA SER A 52 -4.65 -10.01 -1.07
C SER A 52 -4.13 -11.44 -0.99
N CYS A 53 -3.97 -12.11 -2.13
CA CYS A 53 -3.45 -13.47 -2.22
C CYS A 53 -2.08 -13.52 -2.91
N GLY A 54 -1.93 -12.82 -4.04
CA GLY A 54 -0.69 -12.75 -4.80
C GLY A 54 -0.26 -14.08 -5.45
N TYR A 55 -1.10 -15.12 -5.42
CA TYR A 55 -0.73 -16.41 -5.99
C TYR A 55 -0.58 -16.32 -7.49
N HIS A 56 0.61 -16.59 -7.97
CA HIS A 56 0.94 -16.68 -9.39
C HIS A 56 2.02 -17.72 -9.59
N TYR A 57 1.63 -18.95 -9.98
CA TYR A 57 2.52 -20.05 -10.29
C TYR A 57 2.57 -20.20 -11.80
N THR A 58 3.71 -19.83 -12.40
CA THR A 58 3.87 -19.71 -13.84
C THR A 58 4.29 -21.04 -14.50
N PRO A 59 4.18 -21.18 -15.84
CA PRO A 59 4.80 -22.30 -16.57
C PRO A 59 6.29 -22.42 -16.32
N LYS A 60 7.01 -21.31 -16.12
CA LYS A 60 8.43 -21.31 -15.80
C LYS A 60 8.70 -21.97 -14.45
N ASP A 61 7.92 -21.60 -13.43
CA ASP A 61 8.03 -22.19 -12.09
C ASP A 61 7.70 -23.68 -12.14
N TYR A 62 6.66 -24.05 -12.92
CA TYR A 62 6.29 -25.45 -13.10
C TYR A 62 7.40 -26.28 -13.73
N PHE A 63 8.06 -25.82 -14.79
CA PHE A 63 9.17 -26.55 -15.43
C PHE A 63 10.45 -26.50 -14.59
N HIS A 64 10.65 -25.49 -13.77
CA HIS A 64 11.74 -25.46 -12.80
C HIS A 64 11.56 -26.56 -11.75
N ASP A 65 10.35 -26.71 -11.23
CA ASP A 65 10.03 -27.72 -10.21
C ASP A 65 9.83 -29.13 -10.80
N ASN A 66 9.58 -29.24 -12.12
CA ASN A 66 9.37 -30.48 -12.86
C ASN A 66 10.18 -30.49 -14.17
N PRO A 67 11.51 -30.61 -14.11
CA PRO A 67 12.41 -30.53 -15.30
C PRO A 67 12.07 -31.56 -16.39
N ASP A 68 11.61 -32.74 -16.01
CA ASP A 68 11.27 -33.83 -16.93
C ASP A 68 10.02 -33.54 -17.77
N MET A 69 9.21 -32.57 -17.34
CA MET A 69 8.00 -32.14 -18.06
C MET A 69 8.27 -30.98 -19.05
N LYS A 70 9.51 -30.45 -19.08
CA LYS A 70 9.89 -29.37 -19.99
C LYS A 70 10.01 -29.93 -21.41
N PRO A 71 9.28 -29.38 -22.40
CA PRO A 71 9.44 -29.78 -23.81
C PRO A 71 10.86 -29.58 -24.31
N LYS A 72 11.39 -30.57 -25.05
CA LYS A 72 12.77 -30.55 -25.58
C LYS A 72 13.01 -29.45 -26.63
N ASP A 73 11.94 -28.91 -27.20
CA ASP A 73 11.94 -27.81 -28.17
C ASP A 73 11.94 -26.43 -27.54
N LEU A 74 11.97 -26.35 -26.20
CA LEU A 74 12.07 -25.09 -25.46
C LEU A 74 13.48 -24.89 -24.94
N ASP A 75 14.25 -24.03 -25.60
CA ASP A 75 15.54 -23.54 -25.12
C ASP A 75 15.38 -22.69 -23.86
N ASP A 76 16.42 -22.63 -23.01
CA ASP A 76 16.39 -21.86 -21.75
C ASP A 76 16.19 -20.35 -21.97
N ASP A 77 16.49 -19.85 -23.16
CA ASP A 77 16.30 -18.43 -23.56
C ASP A 77 14.94 -18.14 -24.22
N THR A 78 14.09 -19.16 -24.43
CA THR A 78 12.76 -18.94 -25.04
C THR A 78 11.83 -18.30 -24.01
N PRO A 79 11.24 -17.11 -24.29
CA PRO A 79 10.27 -16.49 -23.38
C PRO A 79 9.04 -17.35 -23.22
N LEU A 80 8.88 -18.00 -22.10
CA LEU A 80 7.79 -18.98 -21.82
C LEU A 80 6.41 -18.34 -21.65
N TYR A 81 6.35 -17.02 -21.44
CA TYR A 81 5.10 -16.26 -21.26
C TYR A 81 5.33 -14.77 -21.50
N ASN A 82 4.23 -14.03 -21.69
CA ASN A 82 4.27 -12.60 -22.03
C ASN A 82 5.21 -11.73 -21.16
N LYS A 83 6.42 -11.47 -21.63
CA LYS A 83 6.94 -10.10 -21.62
C LYS A 83 6.32 -9.43 -22.84
N VAL A 84 5.40 -8.50 -22.62
CA VAL A 84 4.76 -7.74 -23.69
C VAL A 84 5.79 -7.23 -24.66
N GLY A 85 5.72 -7.71 -25.91
CA GLY A 85 6.21 -7.10 -27.14
C GLY A 85 7.71 -7.02 -27.34
N THR A 86 8.31 -7.77 -28.27
CA THR A 86 8.71 -7.26 -29.60
C THR A 86 9.57 -8.27 -30.34
N THR A 87 9.19 -8.60 -31.55
CA THR A 87 10.07 -9.17 -32.57
C THR A 87 10.84 -8.06 -33.30
N LYS A 88 12.12 -8.33 -33.49
CA LYS A 88 13.12 -7.86 -34.48
C LYS A 88 14.17 -6.89 -33.96
N GLY A 89 15.43 -7.37 -34.06
CA GLY A 89 16.63 -6.56 -33.99
C GLY A 89 17.19 -6.45 -32.59
N LYS A 90 18.44 -6.86 -32.38
CA LYS A 90 19.26 -6.47 -31.25
C LYS A 90 19.41 -4.93 -31.24
N GLU A 91 18.36 -4.25 -30.78
CA GLU A 91 18.44 -2.94 -30.20
C GLU A 91 18.12 -3.16 -28.71
N GLU A 92 18.94 -2.61 -27.85
CA GLU A 92 18.60 -2.51 -26.41
C GLU A 92 17.15 -2.05 -26.29
N PRO A 93 16.31 -2.60 -25.37
CA PRO A 93 14.93 -2.20 -25.26
C PRO A 93 14.92 -0.69 -25.02
N LYS A 94 14.46 0.09 -26.01
CA LYS A 94 14.19 1.52 -25.83
C LYS A 94 13.35 1.61 -24.57
N SER A 95 13.90 2.20 -23.53
CA SER A 95 13.19 2.48 -22.30
C SER A 95 11.96 3.31 -22.69
N VAL A 96 10.77 2.73 -22.59
CA VAL A 96 9.55 3.47 -22.87
C VAL A 96 9.52 4.62 -21.86
N GLU A 97 9.56 5.84 -22.37
CA GLU A 97 9.53 7.04 -21.54
C GLU A 97 8.25 7.05 -20.69
N PRO A 98 8.33 7.36 -19.37
CA PRO A 98 7.17 7.47 -18.55
C PRO A 98 6.27 8.61 -19.01
N SER A 99 4.95 8.39 -18.98
CA SER A 99 3.99 9.45 -19.19
C SER A 99 3.81 10.28 -17.91
N PHE A 100 3.47 11.55 -18.08
CA PHE A 100 3.22 12.48 -16.97
C PHE A 100 1.82 13.06 -17.05
N ILE A 101 1.22 13.27 -15.88
CA ILE A 101 -0.04 13.99 -15.75
C ILE A 101 0.29 15.49 -15.65
N PRO A 102 -0.37 16.36 -16.42
CA PRO A 102 -0.13 17.81 -16.30
C PRO A 102 -0.40 18.34 -14.88
N MET A 103 0.50 19.15 -14.34
CA MET A 103 0.43 19.72 -12.98
C MET A 103 -0.87 20.52 -12.73
N VAL A 104 -1.52 21.04 -13.78
CA VAL A 104 -2.81 21.75 -13.67
C VAL A 104 -3.91 20.88 -13.03
N PHE A 105 -3.88 19.55 -13.18
CA PHE A 105 -4.83 18.66 -12.53
C PHE A 105 -4.58 18.57 -11.04
N VAL A 106 -3.30 18.55 -10.61
CA VAL A 106 -2.93 18.66 -9.20
C VAL A 106 -3.47 19.96 -8.63
N SER A 107 -3.08 21.09 -9.21
CA SER A 107 -3.48 22.43 -8.73
C SER A 107 -5.01 22.60 -8.63
N LYS A 108 -5.78 22.13 -9.61
CA LYS A 108 -7.25 22.16 -9.58
C LYS A 108 -7.84 21.28 -8.48
N SER A 109 -7.18 20.19 -8.11
CA SER A 109 -7.65 19.27 -7.09
C SER A 109 -7.40 19.78 -5.66
N LEU A 110 -6.52 20.77 -5.45
CA LEU A 110 -6.19 21.34 -4.13
C LEU A 110 -7.31 22.26 -3.60
N SER A 111 -8.55 21.80 -3.65
CA SER A 111 -9.73 22.56 -3.29
C SER A 111 -10.83 21.68 -2.72
N ALA A 112 -11.91 22.28 -2.24
CA ALA A 112 -13.12 21.60 -1.76
C ALA A 112 -12.87 20.53 -0.65
N TYR A 113 -11.82 20.67 0.13
CA TYR A 113 -11.45 19.72 1.18
C TYR A 113 -12.57 19.48 2.19
N LYS A 114 -13.16 20.54 2.73
CA LYS A 114 -14.21 20.47 3.75
C LYS A 114 -15.50 19.80 3.27
N THR A 115 -15.80 19.92 1.99
CA THR A 115 -17.10 19.50 1.43
C THR A 115 -17.06 18.19 0.67
N LYS A 116 -15.89 17.83 0.11
CA LYS A 116 -15.77 16.69 -0.83
C LYS A 116 -14.60 15.76 -0.55
N ASN A 117 -13.83 15.96 0.53
CA ASN A 117 -12.74 15.08 0.87
C ASN A 117 -13.00 14.38 2.21
N PRO A 118 -13.51 13.14 2.19
CA PRO A 118 -13.88 12.45 3.43
C PRO A 118 -12.69 12.19 4.36
N LEU A 119 -11.49 11.91 3.82
CA LEU A 119 -10.30 11.76 4.64
C LEU A 119 -9.89 13.06 5.33
N TYR A 120 -10.00 14.20 4.62
CA TYR A 120 -9.76 15.51 5.22
C TYR A 120 -10.70 15.75 6.39
N GLN A 121 -12.01 15.49 6.20
CA GLN A 121 -13.03 15.67 7.24
C GLN A 121 -12.73 14.81 8.46
N TYR A 122 -12.40 13.54 8.28
CA TYR A 122 -12.02 12.63 9.35
C TYR A 122 -10.80 13.17 10.11
N LEU A 123 -9.72 13.49 9.41
CA LEU A 123 -8.47 13.93 10.03
C LEU A 123 -8.63 15.25 10.78
N CYS A 124 -9.51 16.17 10.32
CA CYS A 124 -9.81 17.39 11.07
C CYS A 124 -10.36 17.11 12.47
N GLY A 125 -11.14 16.04 12.64
CA GLY A 125 -11.63 15.60 13.95
C GLY A 125 -10.57 14.96 14.83
N VAL A 126 -9.47 14.48 14.22
CA VAL A 126 -8.40 13.72 14.90
C VAL A 126 -7.21 14.60 15.30
N ILE A 127 -6.68 15.38 14.37
CA ILE A 127 -5.46 16.18 14.57
C ILE A 127 -5.65 17.70 14.38
N GLY A 128 -6.90 18.13 14.17
CA GLY A 128 -7.24 19.54 14.01
C GLY A 128 -7.11 20.07 12.59
N GLU A 129 -7.96 21.05 12.24
CA GLU A 129 -8.11 21.54 10.87
C GLU A 129 -6.85 22.22 10.31
N ASP A 130 -6.21 23.08 11.09
CA ASP A 130 -5.05 23.84 10.62
C ASP A 130 -3.88 22.90 10.28
N GLU A 131 -3.68 21.87 11.10
CA GLU A 131 -2.62 20.88 10.88
C GLU A 131 -2.93 19.99 9.65
N VAL A 132 -4.16 19.52 9.51
CA VAL A 132 -4.57 18.76 8.32
C VAL A 132 -4.37 19.59 7.05
N LYS A 133 -4.77 20.85 7.08
CA LYS A 133 -4.58 21.77 5.95
C LYS A 133 -3.11 21.97 5.61
N ARG A 134 -2.25 22.09 6.63
CA ARG A 134 -0.79 22.18 6.45
C ARG A 134 -0.24 20.92 5.78
N ILE A 135 -0.60 19.74 6.28
CA ILE A 135 -0.12 18.44 5.78
C ILE A 135 -0.65 18.18 4.35
N PHE A 136 -1.93 18.45 4.09
CA PHE A 136 -2.52 18.27 2.76
C PHE A 136 -1.86 19.15 1.70
N ARG A 137 -1.48 20.39 2.08
CA ARG A 137 -0.72 21.28 1.20
C ARG A 137 0.70 20.80 0.99
N LEU A 138 1.37 20.34 2.05
CA LEU A 138 2.73 19.83 2.00
C LEU A 138 2.83 18.65 1.01
N TYR A 139 1.93 17.69 1.11
CA TYR A 139 1.91 16.50 0.26
C TYR A 139 1.13 16.67 -1.05
N LEU A 140 0.61 17.86 -1.32
CA LEU A 140 -0.23 18.14 -2.49
C LEU A 140 -1.40 17.17 -2.61
N VAL A 141 -2.03 16.80 -1.48
CA VAL A 141 -3.19 15.91 -1.47
C VAL A 141 -4.37 16.59 -2.12
N GLY A 142 -4.98 15.94 -3.11
CA GLY A 142 -6.09 16.50 -3.89
C GLY A 142 -7.46 16.00 -3.43
N THR A 143 -8.50 16.64 -3.98
CA THR A 143 -9.90 16.23 -3.89
C THR A 143 -10.44 15.91 -5.27
N GLY A 144 -11.07 14.74 -5.43
CA GLY A 144 -11.77 14.32 -6.64
C GLY A 144 -13.28 14.32 -6.45
N ASN A 145 -14.02 14.29 -7.56
CA ASN A 145 -15.49 14.25 -7.55
C ASN A 145 -16.08 12.83 -7.64
N LYS A 146 -15.24 11.81 -7.84
CA LYS A 146 -15.72 10.43 -7.96
C LYS A 146 -16.38 9.98 -6.67
N TRP A 147 -17.42 9.15 -6.76
CA TRP A 147 -18.20 8.63 -5.62
C TRP A 147 -18.81 9.70 -4.70
N GLY A 148 -19.07 10.92 -5.23
CA GLY A 148 -19.57 12.05 -4.45
C GLY A 148 -18.48 12.85 -3.72
N GLY A 149 -17.24 12.38 -3.78
CA GLY A 149 -16.05 12.97 -3.17
C GLY A 149 -15.01 11.90 -2.84
N CYS A 150 -13.74 12.19 -3.09
CA CYS A 150 -12.66 11.27 -2.77
C CYS A 150 -11.33 12.02 -2.54
N THR A 151 -10.37 11.33 -1.93
CA THR A 151 -9.01 11.82 -1.76
C THR A 151 -8.17 11.41 -2.97
N VAL A 152 -7.32 12.32 -3.45
CA VAL A 152 -6.35 12.05 -4.51
C VAL A 152 -4.95 12.14 -3.95
N PHE A 153 -4.24 11.03 -3.93
CA PHE A 153 -2.83 10.97 -3.57
C PHE A 153 -1.99 11.08 -4.84
N TRP A 154 -1.41 12.25 -5.06
CA TRP A 154 -0.55 12.49 -6.20
C TRP A 154 0.85 11.94 -5.94
N GLN A 155 1.36 11.15 -6.88
CA GLN A 155 2.74 10.70 -6.90
C GLN A 155 3.54 11.67 -7.76
N ILE A 156 4.30 12.53 -7.11
CA ILE A 156 5.13 13.56 -7.75
C ILE A 156 6.58 13.21 -7.46
N ASP A 157 7.37 13.02 -8.52
CA ASP A 157 8.77 12.63 -8.40
C ASP A 157 9.67 13.78 -7.91
N ALA A 158 10.91 13.47 -7.60
CA ALA A 158 11.90 14.43 -7.14
C ALA A 158 12.20 15.58 -8.13
N ASN A 159 11.83 15.41 -9.40
CA ASN A 159 11.95 16.43 -10.45
C ASN A 159 10.68 17.28 -10.62
N GLY A 160 9.65 17.03 -9.81
CA GLY A 160 8.37 17.72 -9.88
C GLY A 160 7.40 17.19 -10.94
N ASN A 161 7.69 16.06 -11.59
CA ASN A 161 6.80 15.46 -12.57
C ASN A 161 5.72 14.62 -11.88
N VAL A 162 4.47 14.78 -12.28
CA VAL A 162 3.34 14.00 -11.76
C VAL A 162 3.29 12.64 -12.45
N ARG A 163 3.73 11.61 -11.78
CA ARG A 163 3.82 10.23 -12.28
C ARG A 163 2.48 9.53 -12.27
N ALA A 164 1.69 9.76 -11.23
CA ALA A 164 0.40 9.12 -11.03
C ALA A 164 -0.48 9.94 -10.07
N GLY A 165 -1.75 9.56 -9.97
CA GLY A 165 -2.65 10.01 -8.93
C GLY A 165 -3.57 8.86 -8.55
N LYS A 166 -3.60 8.49 -7.27
CA LYS A 166 -4.44 7.41 -6.73
C LYS A 166 -5.66 8.03 -6.08
N LEU A 167 -6.85 7.76 -6.64
CA LEU A 167 -8.11 8.20 -6.08
C LEU A 167 -8.63 7.15 -5.11
N MET A 168 -9.00 7.55 -3.90
CA MET A 168 -9.51 6.65 -2.87
C MET A 168 -10.70 7.24 -2.14
N GLY A 169 -11.74 6.41 -1.98
CA GLY A 169 -12.90 6.71 -1.13
C GLY A 169 -12.63 6.31 0.32
N TYR A 170 -13.00 7.20 1.22
CA TYR A 170 -12.92 6.99 2.67
C TYR A 170 -14.26 7.26 3.33
N ASP A 171 -14.51 6.62 4.45
CA ASP A 171 -15.58 6.99 5.36
C ASP A 171 -15.13 8.20 6.21
N SER A 172 -15.93 9.25 6.23
CA SER A 172 -15.56 10.50 6.91
C SER A 172 -15.66 10.47 8.44
N LYS A 173 -16.29 9.43 9.01
CA LYS A 173 -16.41 9.23 10.46
C LYS A 173 -15.32 8.34 11.00
N THR A 174 -14.99 7.27 10.29
CA THR A 174 -14.05 6.25 10.74
C THR A 174 -12.65 6.39 10.13
N GLY A 175 -12.50 7.13 9.02
CA GLY A 175 -11.25 7.21 8.29
C GLY A 175 -10.85 5.90 7.60
N HIS A 176 -11.74 4.91 7.56
CA HIS A 176 -11.49 3.65 6.87
C HIS A 176 -11.73 3.77 5.38
N ARG A 177 -10.93 3.06 4.59
CA ARG A 177 -11.09 2.95 3.15
C ARG A 177 -12.38 2.19 2.83
N ILE A 178 -13.20 2.70 1.91
CA ILE A 178 -14.42 2.04 1.46
C ILE A 178 -14.06 0.85 0.56
N LYS A 179 -14.41 -0.35 1.02
CA LYS A 179 -14.15 -1.63 0.33
C LYS A 179 -15.44 -2.28 -0.20
N GLU A 180 -16.56 -2.06 0.46
CA GLU A 180 -17.86 -2.66 0.15
C GLU A 180 -18.88 -1.57 -0.25
N PRO A 181 -19.88 -1.87 -1.09
CA PRO A 181 -20.06 -3.10 -1.87
C PRO A 181 -19.03 -3.24 -3.00
N GLN A 182 -18.33 -2.16 -3.35
CA GLN A 182 -17.24 -2.13 -4.33
C GLN A 182 -16.10 -1.26 -3.83
N SER A 183 -14.87 -1.76 -3.97
CA SER A 183 -13.69 -1.01 -3.55
C SER A 183 -13.55 0.30 -4.33
N GLN A 184 -13.51 1.41 -3.58
CA GLN A 184 -13.39 2.76 -4.14
C GLN A 184 -11.92 3.15 -4.32
N VAL A 185 -11.25 2.53 -5.29
CA VAL A 185 -9.87 2.86 -5.68
C VAL A 185 -9.78 2.92 -7.20
N THR A 186 -9.18 3.98 -7.73
CA THR A 186 -8.88 4.12 -9.17
C THR A 186 -7.69 5.04 -9.39
N TRP A 187 -7.30 5.23 -10.64
CA TRP A 187 -6.14 6.02 -11.02
C TRP A 187 -6.53 7.27 -11.83
N ALA A 188 -5.87 8.39 -11.58
CA ALA A 188 -6.15 9.66 -12.24
C ALA A 188 -6.03 9.58 -13.77
N HIS A 189 -5.01 8.90 -14.31
CA HIS A 189 -4.86 8.75 -15.75
C HIS A 189 -6.04 8.00 -16.40
N SER A 190 -6.60 7.00 -15.69
CA SER A 190 -7.80 6.27 -16.16
C SER A 190 -9.04 7.16 -16.13
N GLU A 191 -9.23 7.94 -15.06
CA GLU A 191 -10.37 8.86 -14.94
C GLU A 191 -10.29 10.02 -15.93
N LEU A 192 -9.08 10.49 -16.21
CA LEU A 192 -8.81 11.53 -17.22
C LEU A 192 -8.82 10.97 -18.64
N LYS A 193 -8.94 9.65 -18.82
CA LYS A 193 -8.95 8.96 -20.11
C LYS A 193 -7.73 9.34 -20.98
N ILE A 194 -6.54 9.42 -20.34
CA ILE A 194 -5.30 9.73 -21.08
C ILE A 194 -4.94 8.48 -21.90
N ALA A 195 -4.97 8.61 -23.23
CA ALA A 195 -4.63 7.54 -24.13
C ALA A 195 -3.13 7.16 -24.00
N ASP A 196 -2.81 5.89 -24.19
CA ASP A 196 -1.45 5.33 -24.21
C ASP A 196 -0.58 5.77 -23.01
N PHE A 197 -1.21 5.91 -21.83
CA PHE A 197 -0.50 6.33 -20.63
C PHE A 197 0.42 5.24 -20.10
N HIS A 198 1.73 5.49 -20.18
CA HIS A 198 2.73 4.60 -19.64
C HIS A 198 3.00 4.93 -18.16
N LEU A 199 2.36 4.15 -17.29
CA LEU A 199 2.41 4.34 -15.83
C LEU A 199 3.77 3.88 -15.27
N VAL A 200 4.55 4.83 -14.76
CA VAL A 200 5.74 4.57 -13.95
C VAL A 200 5.58 5.32 -12.63
N GLN A 201 5.23 4.60 -11.59
CA GLN A 201 4.99 5.15 -10.27
C GLN A 201 6.27 5.61 -9.57
N CYS A 202 6.14 6.58 -8.66
CA CYS A 202 7.16 6.98 -7.69
C CYS A 202 6.59 6.95 -6.27
N LEU A 203 7.42 7.18 -5.27
CA LEU A 203 6.97 7.20 -3.87
C LEU A 203 6.03 8.38 -3.62
N PHE A 204 4.98 8.15 -2.84
CA PHE A 204 4.17 9.26 -2.36
C PHE A 204 5.01 10.12 -1.40
N GLY A 205 5.00 11.43 -1.60
CA GLY A 205 5.83 12.38 -0.84
C GLY A 205 7.26 12.55 -1.39
N GLU A 206 7.63 11.88 -2.50
CA GLU A 206 8.99 11.91 -3.06
C GLU A 206 9.49 13.34 -3.38
N HIS A 207 8.61 14.23 -3.84
CA HIS A 207 8.93 15.63 -4.13
C HIS A 207 9.47 16.39 -2.91
N LEU A 208 9.18 15.94 -1.68
CA LEU A 208 9.67 16.56 -0.44
C LEU A 208 11.14 16.25 -0.13
N LEU A 209 11.73 15.28 -0.81
CA LEU A 209 13.12 14.90 -0.60
C LEU A 209 14.10 16.05 -0.88
N HIS A 210 13.79 16.93 -1.83
CA HIS A 210 14.61 18.11 -2.12
C HIS A 210 14.53 19.18 -1.04
N GLU A 211 13.35 19.34 -0.42
CA GLU A 211 13.15 20.34 0.63
C GLU A 211 13.84 19.95 1.94
N ARG A 212 14.02 18.65 2.17
CA ARG A 212 14.60 18.08 3.38
C ARG A 212 15.75 17.10 3.06
N PRO A 213 16.88 17.60 2.50
CA PRO A 213 17.95 16.74 1.96
C PRO A 213 18.65 15.88 3.02
N THR A 214 18.69 16.31 4.28
CA THR A 214 19.37 15.61 5.38
C THR A 214 18.42 14.90 6.34
N ALA A 215 17.09 15.11 6.21
CA ALA A 215 16.14 14.47 7.10
C ALA A 215 16.15 12.95 6.94
N PRO A 216 16.09 12.18 8.03
CA PRO A 216 15.86 10.75 7.95
C PRO A 216 14.50 10.47 7.33
N VAL A 217 14.41 9.41 6.53
CA VAL A 217 13.20 9.05 5.79
C VAL A 217 12.51 7.87 6.47
N ALA A 218 11.24 8.01 6.79
CA ALA A 218 10.37 6.93 7.21
C ALA A 218 9.55 6.45 6.01
N LEU A 219 9.53 5.14 5.76
CA LEU A 219 8.80 4.53 4.65
C LEU A 219 7.72 3.59 5.18
N VAL A 220 6.48 3.82 4.74
CA VAL A 220 5.27 3.06 5.10
C VAL A 220 4.56 2.52 3.86
N GLU A 221 3.53 1.69 4.05
CA GLU A 221 2.74 1.17 2.93
C GLU A 221 1.71 2.19 2.43
N SER A 222 0.99 2.83 3.35
CA SER A 222 -0.18 3.65 3.06
C SER A 222 0.14 5.15 3.04
N GLU A 223 -0.43 5.85 2.06
CA GLU A 223 -0.36 7.31 1.96
C GLU A 223 -1.04 7.98 3.18
N LYS A 224 -2.15 7.42 3.68
CA LYS A 224 -2.84 7.90 4.88
C LYS A 224 -1.92 7.86 6.09
N THR A 225 -1.21 6.77 6.28
CA THR A 225 -0.24 6.58 7.35
C THR A 225 0.88 7.62 7.30
N ALA A 226 1.43 7.89 6.10
CA ALA A 226 2.44 8.93 5.93
C ALA A 226 1.93 10.33 6.34
N LEU A 227 0.69 10.67 5.98
CA LEU A 227 0.08 11.96 6.39
C LEU A 227 -0.08 12.07 7.91
N ILE A 228 -0.63 11.03 8.54
CA ILE A 228 -0.88 11.02 10.00
C ILE A 228 0.44 11.09 10.76
N MET A 229 1.41 10.30 10.37
CA MET A 229 2.70 10.25 11.05
C MET A 229 3.55 11.51 10.84
N THR A 230 3.29 12.29 9.79
CA THR A 230 3.89 13.62 9.63
C THR A 230 3.48 14.59 10.75
N HIS A 231 2.29 14.40 11.33
CA HIS A 231 1.88 15.14 12.52
C HIS A 231 2.61 14.66 13.78
N PHE A 232 2.58 13.36 14.03
CA PHE A 232 3.09 12.79 15.28
C PHE A 232 4.62 12.76 15.38
N MET A 233 5.30 12.60 14.24
CA MET A 233 6.77 12.53 14.17
C MET A 233 7.31 13.42 13.05
N PRO A 234 7.24 14.76 13.21
CA PRO A 234 7.59 15.74 12.16
C PRO A 234 9.08 15.79 11.82
N ASP A 235 9.95 15.25 12.67
CA ASP A 235 11.40 15.20 12.43
C ASP A 235 11.77 14.22 11.31
N LEU A 236 10.93 13.23 11.04
CA LEU A 236 11.09 12.30 9.93
C LEU A 236 10.41 12.84 8.67
N LEU A 237 10.95 12.50 7.51
CA LEU A 237 10.28 12.68 6.23
C LEU A 237 9.52 11.40 5.89
N TRP A 238 8.20 11.47 5.88
CA TRP A 238 7.33 10.32 5.65
C TRP A 238 7.04 10.12 4.18
N LEU A 239 7.35 8.95 3.67
CA LEU A 239 7.05 8.52 2.30
C LEU A 239 6.19 7.24 2.33
N ALA A 240 5.41 7.01 1.27
CA ALA A 240 4.65 5.78 1.14
C ALA A 240 4.87 5.07 -0.20
N THR A 241 4.84 3.72 -0.15
CA THR A 241 4.92 2.89 -1.35
C THR A 241 3.61 2.80 -2.11
N GLY A 242 2.50 3.20 -1.51
CA GLY A 242 1.16 3.13 -2.09
C GLY A 242 0.51 1.75 -2.00
N GLY A 243 1.03 0.87 -1.16
CA GLY A 243 0.51 -0.47 -0.86
C GLY A 243 1.59 -1.55 -0.82
N LYS A 244 1.20 -2.76 -0.43
CA LYS A 244 2.10 -3.92 -0.21
C LYS A 244 3.07 -4.19 -1.37
N ASN A 245 2.58 -4.13 -2.60
CA ASN A 245 3.36 -4.32 -3.83
C ASN A 245 3.53 -3.02 -4.63
N GLY A 246 3.37 -1.86 -3.98
CA GLY A 246 3.36 -0.55 -4.62
C GLY A 246 4.59 -0.24 -5.48
N CYS A 247 5.02 1.00 -5.48
CA CYS A 247 6.12 1.45 -6.33
C CYS A 247 7.54 1.04 -5.85
N PHE A 248 7.66 0.08 -4.92
CA PHE A 248 8.96 -0.38 -4.44
C PHE A 248 9.66 -1.26 -5.48
N ASN A 249 10.44 -0.64 -6.35
CA ASN A 249 11.27 -1.31 -7.35
C ASN A 249 12.63 -0.59 -7.48
N GLU A 250 13.60 -1.23 -8.11
CA GLU A 250 14.98 -0.73 -8.18
C GLU A 250 15.11 0.69 -8.75
N LYS A 251 14.26 1.09 -9.69
CA LYS A 251 14.27 2.43 -10.28
C LYS A 251 13.68 3.47 -9.31
N ALA A 252 12.53 3.16 -8.72
CA ALA A 252 11.84 4.08 -7.81
C ALA A 252 12.62 4.36 -6.53
N ILE A 253 13.39 3.39 -6.01
CA ILE A 253 14.14 3.56 -4.77
C ILE A 253 15.48 4.29 -4.94
N GLN A 254 15.96 4.54 -6.18
CA GLN A 254 17.24 5.25 -6.41
C GLN A 254 17.26 6.65 -5.78
N VAL A 255 16.12 7.29 -5.67
CA VAL A 255 15.95 8.60 -5.05
C VAL A 255 16.28 8.60 -3.55
N LEU A 256 16.32 7.42 -2.90
CA LEU A 256 16.64 7.22 -1.49
C LEU A 256 18.15 7.05 -1.22
N ARG A 257 18.97 7.15 -2.25
CA ARG A 257 20.43 6.99 -2.14
C ARG A 257 21.02 7.90 -1.07
N ASN A 258 21.92 7.32 -0.24
CA ASN A 258 22.63 7.99 0.85
C ASN A 258 21.71 8.56 1.96
N ARG A 259 20.45 8.12 2.07
CA ARG A 259 19.53 8.50 3.15
C ARG A 259 19.63 7.55 4.35
N ASP A 260 19.33 8.06 5.52
CA ASP A 260 19.00 7.24 6.68
C ASP A 260 17.52 6.82 6.56
N MET A 261 17.27 5.52 6.58
CA MET A 261 15.95 4.94 6.32
C MET A 261 15.38 4.22 7.54
N PHE A 262 14.13 4.52 7.88
CA PHE A 262 13.31 3.79 8.83
C PHE A 262 12.15 3.14 8.08
N LEU A 263 12.08 1.82 8.09
CA LEU A 263 11.01 1.06 7.47
C LEU A 263 10.02 0.66 8.55
N LEU A 264 8.75 1.04 8.40
CA LEU A 264 7.70 0.76 9.36
C LEU A 264 6.62 -0.10 8.67
N PRO A 265 6.80 -1.44 8.66
CA PRO A 265 5.83 -2.36 8.10
C PRO A 265 4.52 -2.37 8.89
N ASP A 266 3.40 -2.63 8.21
CA ASP A 266 2.16 -3.00 8.87
C ASP A 266 2.34 -4.34 9.61
N LEU A 267 1.51 -4.62 10.63
CA LEU A 267 1.57 -5.89 11.37
C LEU A 267 1.45 -7.09 10.43
N GLY A 268 2.35 -8.05 10.61
CA GLY A 268 2.46 -9.24 9.77
C GLY A 268 3.18 -9.04 8.43
N ALA A 269 3.73 -7.86 8.14
CA ALA A 269 4.51 -7.60 6.93
C ALA A 269 6.04 -7.55 7.17
N LYS A 270 6.50 -7.76 8.40
CA LYS A 270 7.90 -7.56 8.81
C LYS A 270 8.90 -8.35 7.94
N GLU A 271 8.67 -9.65 7.72
CA GLU A 271 9.58 -10.49 6.93
C GLU A 271 9.72 -9.98 5.49
N GLN A 272 8.62 -9.58 4.88
CA GLN A 272 8.64 -9.01 3.52
C GLN A 272 9.44 -7.70 3.48
N TRP A 273 9.30 -6.85 4.50
CA TRP A 273 10.05 -5.59 4.58
C TRP A 273 11.53 -5.79 4.92
N GLN A 274 11.89 -6.86 5.62
CA GLN A 274 13.29 -7.25 5.80
C GLN A 274 13.96 -7.59 4.45
N GLN A 275 13.25 -8.26 3.53
CA GLN A 275 13.77 -8.50 2.18
C GLN A 275 13.96 -7.19 1.39
N LYS A 276 13.01 -6.26 1.49
CA LYS A 276 13.14 -4.91 0.91
C LYS A 276 14.33 -4.15 1.50
N ALA A 277 14.57 -4.30 2.81
CA ALA A 277 15.69 -3.66 3.49
C ALA A 277 17.06 -4.10 2.93
N LEU A 278 17.22 -5.38 2.56
CA LEU A 278 18.45 -5.87 1.94
C LEU A 278 18.79 -5.11 0.65
N ILE A 279 17.79 -4.78 -0.16
CA ILE A 279 18.00 -3.99 -1.37
C ILE A 279 18.39 -2.56 -1.02
N LEU A 280 17.70 -1.95 -0.05
CA LEU A 280 18.00 -0.57 0.38
C LEU A 280 19.37 -0.44 1.05
N GLN A 281 19.87 -1.46 1.73
CA GLN A 281 21.20 -1.44 2.37
C GLN A 281 22.35 -1.24 1.38
N THR A 282 22.16 -1.63 0.11
CA THR A 282 23.15 -1.40 -0.95
C THR A 282 23.17 0.05 -1.47
N LEU A 283 22.14 0.83 -1.13
CA LEU A 283 21.87 2.15 -1.69
C LEU A 283 21.92 3.25 -0.64
N CYS A 284 21.37 2.98 0.54
CA CYS A 284 21.16 3.95 1.60
C CYS A 284 22.33 3.94 2.60
N LYS A 285 22.49 5.05 3.34
CA LYS A 285 23.53 5.18 4.37
C LYS A 285 23.27 4.26 5.56
N ARG A 286 22.00 4.14 5.97
CA ARG A 286 21.53 3.30 7.07
C ARG A 286 20.11 2.84 6.78
N VAL A 287 19.80 1.60 7.12
CA VAL A 287 18.43 1.05 6.99
C VAL A 287 18.07 0.31 8.27
N VAL A 288 16.97 0.70 8.87
CA VAL A 288 16.41 0.09 10.08
C VAL A 288 14.98 -0.36 9.77
N VAL A 289 14.67 -1.63 9.99
CA VAL A 289 13.29 -2.13 9.97
C VAL A 289 12.77 -2.08 11.40
N SER A 290 11.74 -1.29 11.62
CA SER A 290 11.12 -1.15 12.93
C SER A 290 10.30 -2.41 13.27
N ASP A 291 10.39 -2.84 14.51
CA ASP A 291 9.53 -3.87 15.09
C ASP A 291 8.73 -3.34 16.29
N CYS A 292 8.58 -2.02 16.38
CA CYS A 292 7.95 -1.36 17.53
C CYS A 292 6.51 -1.84 17.73
N ILE A 293 5.69 -1.83 16.67
CA ILE A 293 4.29 -2.28 16.75
C ILE A 293 4.19 -3.80 16.92
N GLU A 294 5.10 -4.58 16.35
CA GLU A 294 5.16 -6.04 16.55
C GLU A 294 5.37 -6.42 18.02
N LYS A 295 6.12 -5.62 18.78
CA LYS A 295 6.40 -5.90 20.19
C LYS A 295 5.24 -5.60 21.12
N ILE A 296 4.39 -4.65 20.77
CA ILE A 296 3.30 -4.16 21.64
C ILE A 296 1.92 -4.66 21.24
N ALA A 297 1.76 -5.12 19.98
CA ALA A 297 0.48 -5.56 19.45
C ALA A 297 -0.07 -6.80 20.16
N ASN A 298 -1.36 -6.79 20.47
CA ASN A 298 -2.12 -7.95 20.92
C ASN A 298 -2.59 -8.83 19.74
N GLY A 299 -3.29 -9.95 20.02
CA GLY A 299 -3.75 -10.89 19.00
C GLY A 299 -4.71 -10.27 17.99
N GLU A 300 -5.70 -9.52 18.47
CA GLU A 300 -6.72 -8.88 17.64
C GLU A 300 -6.11 -7.82 16.68
N GLN A 301 -5.22 -6.98 17.20
CA GLN A 301 -4.50 -5.98 16.41
C GLN A 301 -3.66 -6.61 15.29
N ARG A 302 -3.06 -7.79 15.54
CA ARG A 302 -2.33 -8.55 14.52
C ARG A 302 -3.24 -9.10 13.44
N GLU A 303 -4.42 -9.62 13.81
CA GLU A 303 -5.40 -10.12 12.85
C GLU A 303 -5.96 -8.99 11.97
N GLN A 304 -6.13 -7.80 12.52
CA GLN A 304 -6.57 -6.61 11.79
C GLN A 304 -5.47 -6.05 10.87
N GLY A 305 -4.20 -6.38 11.12
CA GLY A 305 -3.07 -5.90 10.33
C GLY A 305 -2.87 -4.40 10.46
N LEU A 306 -2.91 -3.88 11.69
CA LEU A 306 -2.81 -2.46 11.97
C LEU A 306 -1.43 -1.90 11.57
N ASP A 307 -1.40 -0.62 11.22
CA ASP A 307 -0.19 0.13 10.92
C ASP A 307 0.24 1.04 12.09
N VAL A 308 1.38 1.70 11.95
CA VAL A 308 1.91 2.57 13.00
C VAL A 308 0.98 3.74 13.32
N ALA A 309 0.26 4.30 12.34
CA ALA A 309 -0.67 5.41 12.58
C ALA A 309 -1.88 4.96 13.40
N ASP A 310 -2.36 3.72 13.21
CA ASP A 310 -3.46 3.19 14.00
C ASP A 310 -3.09 3.18 15.50
N PHE A 311 -1.85 2.79 15.86
CA PHE A 311 -1.37 2.84 17.24
C PHE A 311 -1.29 4.26 17.81
N PHE A 312 -0.89 5.24 17.01
CA PHE A 312 -0.87 6.65 17.44
C PHE A 312 -2.27 7.27 17.57
N LEU A 313 -3.24 6.73 16.85
CA LEU A 313 -4.64 7.18 16.89
C LEU A 313 -5.47 6.47 17.98
N MET A 314 -4.99 5.35 18.52
CA MET A 314 -5.66 4.67 19.61
C MET A 314 -5.71 5.57 20.84
N LYS A 315 -6.90 5.73 21.39
CA LYS A 315 -7.03 6.32 22.71
C LYS A 315 -6.52 5.29 23.73
N PRO A 316 -5.68 5.69 24.68
CA PRO A 316 -5.31 4.79 25.76
C PRO A 316 -6.58 4.35 26.52
N THR A 317 -6.63 3.09 26.87
CA THR A 317 -7.68 2.56 27.74
C THR A 317 -7.55 3.16 29.15
N ASP A 318 -8.62 3.18 29.91
CA ASP A 318 -8.59 3.68 31.29
C ASP A 318 -7.60 2.91 32.15
N HIS A 319 -7.44 1.61 31.90
CA HIS A 319 -6.41 0.78 32.55
C HIS A 319 -4.99 1.24 32.17
N GLU A 320 -4.73 1.61 30.91
CA GLU A 320 -3.42 2.13 30.49
C GLU A 320 -3.16 3.53 31.07
N ILE A 321 -4.20 4.37 31.14
CA ILE A 321 -4.15 5.68 31.81
C ILE A 321 -3.78 5.49 33.28
N LEU A 322 -4.48 4.59 33.99
CA LEU A 322 -4.21 4.28 35.40
C LEU A 322 -2.78 3.73 35.58
N ALA A 323 -2.34 2.82 34.74
CA ALA A 323 -0.98 2.28 34.78
C ALA A 323 0.09 3.38 34.57
N ASP A 324 -0.15 4.33 33.66
CA ASP A 324 0.73 5.48 33.47
C ASP A 324 0.73 6.43 34.67
N MET A 325 -0.43 6.69 35.26
CA MET A 325 -0.53 7.47 36.51
C MET A 325 0.25 6.85 37.66
N ILE A 326 0.13 5.51 37.86
CA ILE A 326 0.88 4.76 38.87
C ILE A 326 2.40 4.84 38.59
N ARG A 327 2.82 4.71 37.36
CA ARG A 327 4.22 4.80 36.96
C ARG A 327 4.81 6.18 37.26
N ARG A 328 4.06 7.26 37.02
CA ARG A 328 4.48 8.65 37.32
C ARG A 328 4.42 8.98 38.78
N ASN A 329 3.45 8.42 39.50
CA ASN A 329 3.27 8.63 40.92
C ASN A 329 2.85 7.30 41.59
N PRO A 330 3.79 6.57 42.22
CA PRO A 330 3.52 5.30 42.87
C PRO A 330 2.46 5.38 44.00
N ALA A 331 2.22 6.57 44.56
CA ALA A 331 1.19 6.75 45.59
C ALA A 331 -0.23 6.46 45.04
N VAL A 332 -0.46 6.66 43.74
CA VAL A 332 -1.73 6.30 43.09
C VAL A 332 -1.99 4.79 43.21
N GLY A 333 -0.97 3.96 43.00
CA GLY A 333 -1.10 2.51 43.18
C GLY A 333 -1.44 2.10 44.59
N LEU A 334 -0.83 2.77 45.57
CA LEU A 334 -1.18 2.54 47.02
C LEU A 334 -2.63 2.94 47.33
N LEU A 335 -3.14 4.02 46.73
CA LEU A 335 -4.53 4.42 46.90
C LEU A 335 -5.50 3.41 46.28
N VAL A 336 -5.20 2.94 45.07
CA VAL A 336 -5.98 1.91 44.35
C VAL A 336 -6.08 0.66 45.26
N GLU A 337 -4.94 0.18 45.75
CA GLU A 337 -4.88 -1.01 46.63
C GLU A 337 -5.60 -0.80 47.97
N LYS A 338 -5.35 0.34 48.64
CA LYS A 338 -5.88 0.57 49.97
C LYS A 338 -7.38 0.90 50.03
N LEU A 339 -7.90 1.46 48.95
CA LEU A 339 -9.31 1.85 48.85
C LEU A 339 -10.12 0.87 47.99
N ASP A 340 -9.47 -0.22 47.49
CA ASP A 340 -10.10 -1.25 46.67
C ASP A 340 -10.81 -0.63 45.45
N LEU A 341 -10.10 0.27 44.74
CA LEU A 341 -10.66 1.00 43.61
C LEU A 341 -10.53 0.17 42.32
N GLU A 342 -11.58 0.15 41.52
CA GLU A 342 -11.64 -0.47 40.25
C GLU A 342 -11.86 0.58 39.15
N VAL A 343 -11.36 0.30 37.90
CA VAL A 343 -11.65 1.11 36.72
C VAL A 343 -13.10 0.81 36.31
N CYS A 344 -13.98 1.80 36.41
CA CYS A 344 -15.34 1.68 35.92
C CYS A 344 -15.32 1.88 34.39
N ASN A 345 -15.84 0.93 33.62
CA ASN A 345 -16.20 1.17 32.23
C ASN A 345 -17.47 2.05 32.26
N ASP A 346 -17.37 3.30 31.84
CA ASP A 346 -18.55 4.14 31.59
C ASP A 346 -19.29 3.50 30.38
N GLU A 347 -20.24 2.58 30.70
CA GLU A 347 -21.29 2.28 29.73
C GLU A 347 -22.03 3.59 29.48
N GLU A 348 -22.12 4.02 28.24
CA GLU A 348 -22.93 5.16 27.83
C GLU A 348 -24.31 5.02 28.49
N PRO A 349 -24.86 6.10 29.11
CA PRO A 349 -26.18 6.02 29.69
C PRO A 349 -27.15 5.56 28.62
N GLN A 350 -27.77 4.41 28.81
CA GLN A 350 -28.89 3.98 27.98
C GLN A 350 -29.98 5.05 28.13
N ASP A 351 -30.08 5.91 27.12
CA ASP A 351 -31.23 6.79 26.95
C ASP A 351 -32.48 5.92 26.82
N GLY A 352 -33.21 5.78 27.90
CA GLY A 352 -34.44 5.01 27.89
C GLY A 352 -35.25 5.11 29.18
N VAL A 353 -36.27 5.99 29.11
CA VAL A 353 -37.62 5.81 29.72
C VAL A 353 -37.85 6.43 31.10
N PRO A 354 -39.08 6.98 31.33
CA PRO A 354 -40.09 7.62 30.46
C PRO A 354 -40.35 9.07 30.78
#